data_34bf15b1d149bea0e43e7294fc5b9474
#
_entry.id   34bf15b1d149bea0e43e7294fc5b9474
#
_cell.length_a   1.000
_cell.length_b   1.000
_cell.length_c   1.000
_cell.angle_alpha   90.00
_cell.angle_beta   90.00
_cell.angle_gamma   90.00
#
_symmetry.space_group_name_H-M   'P 1'
#
loop_
_entity.id
_entity.type
_entity.pdbx_description
1 polymer ?
#
loop_
_entity_poly.entity_id
_entity_poly.type
_entity_poly.pdbx_seq_one_letter_code
_entity_poly.pdbx_strand_id
1 'polypeptide(L)'
;MDAAYARSFTDNFSGSIAFRFIYSNLTGGYYVGGIESHPGMAYASDVSIYYRNKDLRLRDYDATWAFGANISNIGSKISYTSNSDKDFIPINLRIGTAYTIDFDDYNSLTAAVDVNKLLVPSPPLYYADSVDVNNDPVIQSGLDPNVSVAVGMFHSFYDAPGGFSEEMKEITYSVCM
;
A
#
# COMPACT_ATOMS: atom_id res chain seq x y z
N MET A 1 9.03 10.09 -11.76
CA MET A 1 10.24 10.81 -11.30
C MET A 1 10.22 10.79 -9.79
N ASP A 2 11.30 10.29 -9.16
CA ASP A 2 11.32 10.06 -7.71
C ASP A 2 12.53 10.77 -7.09
N ALA A 3 12.35 11.26 -5.85
CA ALA A 3 13.41 11.78 -5.00
C ALA A 3 13.24 11.20 -3.60
N ALA A 4 14.31 10.68 -3.00
CA ALA A 4 14.27 10.06 -1.69
C ALA A 4 15.35 10.60 -0.76
N TYR A 5 15.02 10.62 0.52
CA TYR A 5 15.95 10.94 1.61
C TYR A 5 15.84 9.88 2.70
N ALA A 6 16.97 9.36 3.13
CA ALA A 6 17.06 8.40 4.23
C ALA A 6 18.07 8.86 5.28
N ARG A 7 17.79 8.55 6.54
CA ARG A 7 18.65 8.89 7.67
C ARG A 7 18.65 7.80 8.73
N SER A 8 19.82 7.47 9.24
CA SER A 8 19.97 6.71 10.49
C SER A 8 19.82 7.66 11.67
N PHE A 9 18.93 7.35 12.59
CA PHE A 9 18.69 8.10 13.82
C PHE A 9 19.53 7.53 14.97
N THR A 10 19.75 6.21 14.95
CA THR A 10 20.63 5.47 15.84
C THR A 10 21.37 4.39 15.04
N ASP A 11 22.27 3.66 15.69
CA ASP A 11 22.98 2.53 15.06
C ASP A 11 22.03 1.41 14.59
N ASN A 12 20.88 1.32 15.24
CA ASN A 12 19.90 0.27 15.01
C ASN A 12 18.61 0.75 14.31
N PHE A 13 18.35 2.06 14.23
CA PHE A 13 17.10 2.60 13.71
C PHE A 13 17.32 3.65 12.64
N SER A 14 16.64 3.48 11.52
CA SER A 14 16.63 4.42 10.39
C SER A 14 15.24 4.64 9.85
N GLY A 15 15.06 5.74 9.15
CA GLY A 15 13.81 6.06 8.45
C GLY A 15 14.10 6.75 7.13
N SER A 16 13.13 6.69 6.25
CA SER A 16 13.18 7.37 4.95
C SER A 16 11.84 7.92 4.51
N ILE A 17 11.92 8.92 3.66
CA ILE A 17 10.78 9.50 2.95
C ILE A 17 11.17 9.62 1.48
N ALA A 18 10.23 9.32 0.60
CA ALA A 18 10.38 9.55 -0.83
C ALA A 18 9.20 10.34 -1.37
N PHE A 19 9.45 11.12 -2.40
CA PHE A 19 8.43 11.84 -3.16
C PHE A 19 8.46 11.34 -4.61
N ARG A 20 7.27 11.14 -5.16
CA ARG A 20 7.08 10.60 -6.50
C ARG A 20 6.12 11.48 -7.28
N PHE A 21 6.51 11.86 -8.49
CA PHE A 21 5.63 12.42 -9.50
C PHE A 21 5.28 11.34 -10.52
N ILE A 22 3.98 11.13 -10.71
CA ILE A 22 3.41 10.14 -11.63
C ILE A 22 2.78 10.88 -12.79
N TYR A 23 3.21 10.53 -13.99
CA TYR A 23 2.60 10.96 -15.26
C TYR A 23 2.29 9.69 -16.05
N SER A 24 1.03 9.50 -16.39
CA SER A 24 0.55 8.31 -17.10
C SER A 24 -0.30 8.73 -18.28
N ASN A 25 0.08 8.31 -19.48
CA ASN A 25 -0.69 8.51 -20.69
C ASN A 25 -1.09 7.16 -21.27
N LEU A 26 -2.27 6.67 -20.90
CA LEU A 26 -2.76 5.36 -21.30
C LEU A 26 -3.51 5.38 -22.63
N THR A 27 -4.09 6.51 -23.00
CA THR A 27 -5.05 6.62 -24.11
C THR A 27 -4.53 7.43 -25.28
N GLY A 28 -3.38 8.11 -25.12
CA GLY A 28 -2.79 8.93 -26.20
C GLY A 28 -3.68 10.09 -26.67
N GLY A 29 -4.68 10.49 -25.86
CA GLY A 29 -5.63 11.54 -26.23
C GLY A 29 -6.83 11.07 -27.07
N TYR A 30 -7.05 9.75 -27.16
CA TYR A 30 -8.23 9.22 -27.86
C TYR A 30 -9.49 9.32 -26.98
N TYR A 31 -10.66 9.41 -27.64
CA TYR A 31 -11.96 9.36 -26.98
C TYR A 31 -12.24 7.95 -26.44
N VAL A 32 -12.65 7.85 -25.19
CA VAL A 32 -13.08 6.62 -24.55
C VAL A 32 -14.54 6.80 -24.12
N GLY A 33 -15.45 6.00 -24.69
CA GLY A 33 -16.88 6.12 -24.40
C GLY A 33 -17.50 7.47 -24.77
N GLY A 34 -16.93 8.20 -25.76
CA GLY A 34 -17.39 9.51 -26.16
C GLY A 34 -16.85 10.70 -25.31
N ILE A 35 -16.02 10.41 -24.31
CA ILE A 35 -15.38 11.40 -23.43
C ILE A 35 -13.91 11.56 -23.86
N GLU A 36 -13.45 12.80 -23.94
CA GLU A 36 -12.05 13.09 -24.22
C GLU A 36 -11.17 12.63 -23.05
N SER A 37 -10.14 11.85 -23.37
CA SER A 37 -9.18 11.40 -22.38
C SER A 37 -7.94 12.30 -22.37
N HIS A 38 -7.36 12.44 -21.20
CA HIS A 38 -6.13 13.21 -20.98
C HIS A 38 -5.13 12.40 -20.12
N PRO A 39 -3.82 12.74 -20.16
CA PRO A 39 -2.86 12.11 -19.28
C PRO A 39 -3.23 12.29 -17.81
N GLY A 40 -3.17 11.22 -17.04
CA GLY A 40 -3.33 11.26 -15.60
C GLY A 40 -2.05 11.75 -14.91
N MET A 41 -2.21 12.60 -13.91
CA MET A 41 -1.11 13.11 -13.08
C MET A 41 -1.44 12.87 -11.61
N ALA A 42 -0.44 12.38 -10.85
CA ALA A 42 -0.55 12.23 -9.42
C ALA A 42 0.79 12.51 -8.72
N TYR A 43 0.69 12.91 -7.46
CA TYR A 43 1.81 13.06 -6.55
C TYR A 43 1.67 12.04 -5.43
N ALA A 44 2.77 11.40 -5.07
CA ALA A 44 2.79 10.40 -4.00
C ALA A 44 4.01 10.59 -3.11
N SER A 45 3.90 10.08 -1.89
CA SER A 45 4.99 10.01 -0.93
C SER A 45 5.06 8.60 -0.36
N ASP A 46 6.28 8.14 -0.09
CA ASP A 46 6.52 6.90 0.63
C ASP A 46 7.17 7.24 1.97
N VAL A 47 6.79 6.50 3.02
CA VAL A 47 7.38 6.62 4.35
C VAL A 47 7.81 5.24 4.81
N SER A 48 9.07 5.13 5.27
CA SER A 48 9.62 3.84 5.71
C SER A 48 10.38 3.99 7.01
N ILE A 49 10.33 2.92 7.79
CA ILE A 49 11.17 2.72 8.97
C ILE A 49 11.88 1.38 8.87
N TYR A 50 13.08 1.32 9.41
CA TYR A 50 13.87 0.10 9.49
C TYR A 50 14.60 0.04 10.82
N TYR A 51 14.49 -1.09 11.48
CA TYR A 51 15.19 -1.41 12.72
C TYR A 51 16.02 -2.67 12.52
N ARG A 52 17.25 -2.69 13.05
CA ARG A 52 18.12 -3.86 13.04
C ARG A 52 18.92 -3.94 14.33
N ASN A 53 18.83 -5.08 15.00
CA ASN A 53 19.65 -5.40 16.15
C ASN A 53 20.59 -6.55 15.78
N LYS A 54 21.90 -6.28 15.83
CA LYS A 54 22.97 -7.24 15.52
C LYS A 54 23.58 -7.88 16.77
N ASP A 55 23.24 -7.37 17.96
CA ASP A 55 23.84 -7.80 19.23
C ASP A 55 23.03 -8.94 19.89
N LEU A 56 22.37 -9.75 19.09
CA LEU A 56 21.62 -10.89 19.56
C LEU A 56 22.48 -12.16 19.51
N ARG A 57 22.23 -13.05 20.45
CA ARG A 57 22.83 -14.39 20.47
C ARG A 57 21.76 -15.46 20.62
N LEU A 58 21.86 -16.49 19.78
CA LEU A 58 21.09 -17.71 19.92
C LEU A 58 22.01 -18.83 20.33
N ARG A 59 22.07 -19.14 21.65
CA ARG A 59 23.06 -20.02 22.26
C ARG A 59 24.48 -19.52 22.00
N ASP A 60 25.28 -20.24 21.20
CA ASP A 60 26.67 -19.93 20.87
C ASP A 60 26.84 -19.19 19.55
N TYR A 61 25.74 -18.93 18.82
CA TYR A 61 25.76 -18.27 17.51
C TYR A 61 25.35 -16.81 17.62
N ASP A 62 26.02 -15.96 16.85
CA ASP A 62 25.59 -14.58 16.68
C ASP A 62 24.31 -14.55 15.83
N ALA A 63 23.44 -13.60 16.17
CA ALA A 63 22.16 -13.48 15.48
C ALA A 63 21.82 -11.99 15.24
N THR A 64 21.09 -11.77 14.15
CA THR A 64 20.59 -10.44 13.78
C THR A 64 19.07 -10.51 13.63
N TRP A 65 18.35 -9.58 14.25
CA TRP A 65 16.95 -9.37 14.00
C TRP A 65 16.74 -8.04 13.28
N ALA A 66 15.97 -8.09 12.21
CA ALA A 66 15.57 -6.91 11.44
C ALA A 66 14.04 -6.80 11.37
N PHE A 67 13.56 -5.58 11.40
CA PHE A 67 12.14 -5.22 11.20
C PHE A 67 12.05 -4.02 10.27
N GLY A 68 11.10 -4.05 9.33
CA GLY A 68 10.82 -2.97 8.42
C GLY A 68 9.32 -2.72 8.28
N ALA A 69 8.94 -1.46 8.16
CA ALA A 69 7.60 -1.07 7.76
C ALA A 69 7.68 0.04 6.72
N ASN A 70 6.82 -0.05 5.72
CA ASN A 70 6.73 0.92 4.63
C ASN A 70 5.27 1.16 4.29
N ILE A 71 4.89 2.43 4.11
CA ILE A 71 3.66 2.81 3.42
C ILE A 71 4.09 3.55 2.16
N SER A 72 3.77 2.99 1.01
CA SER A 72 4.11 3.57 -0.29
C SER A 72 2.91 4.15 -1.01
N ASN A 73 3.19 5.12 -1.89
CA ASN A 73 2.19 5.79 -2.72
C ASN A 73 1.09 6.53 -1.94
N ILE A 74 1.38 7.08 -0.77
CA ILE A 74 0.45 7.98 -0.08
C ILE A 74 0.33 9.24 -0.92
N GLY A 75 -0.77 9.42 -1.66
CA GLY A 75 -0.80 10.51 -2.62
C GLY A 75 -2.18 10.86 -3.17
N SER A 76 -2.20 11.77 -4.14
CA SER A 76 -3.42 12.21 -4.77
C SER A 76 -4.07 11.10 -5.60
N LYS A 77 -5.40 11.13 -5.66
CA LYS A 77 -6.14 10.34 -6.64
C LYS A 77 -5.79 10.76 -8.07
N ILE A 78 -5.89 9.84 -9.02
CA ILE A 78 -5.62 10.06 -10.44
C ILE A 78 -6.91 9.98 -11.27
N SER A 79 -7.01 10.76 -12.33
CA SER A 79 -8.10 10.68 -13.30
C SER A 79 -7.53 10.80 -14.71
N TYR A 80 -8.18 10.14 -15.66
CA TYR A 80 -7.85 10.14 -17.08
C TYR A 80 -8.92 10.80 -17.95
N THR A 81 -10.04 11.22 -17.37
CA THR A 81 -11.14 11.87 -18.06
C THR A 81 -11.66 13.05 -17.25
N SER A 82 -12.28 14.01 -17.93
CA SER A 82 -12.77 15.27 -17.30
C SER A 82 -13.99 15.05 -16.41
N ASN A 83 -14.77 13.98 -16.66
CA ASN A 83 -16.08 13.74 -16.05
C ASN A 83 -16.11 12.50 -15.15
N SER A 84 -14.99 11.86 -14.90
CA SER A 84 -14.93 10.67 -14.03
C SER A 84 -14.49 11.03 -12.61
N ASP A 85 -14.95 10.22 -11.69
CA ASP A 85 -14.39 10.21 -10.35
C ASP A 85 -12.90 9.87 -10.41
N LYS A 86 -12.18 10.41 -9.44
CA LYS A 86 -10.74 10.17 -9.34
C LYS A 86 -10.49 8.86 -8.61
N ASP A 87 -9.69 8.00 -9.20
CA ASP A 87 -9.30 6.72 -8.62
C ASP A 87 -8.13 6.85 -7.66
N PHE A 88 -8.11 6.01 -6.64
CA PHE A 88 -6.96 5.90 -5.76
C PHE A 88 -5.76 5.33 -6.54
N ILE A 89 -4.58 5.90 -6.32
CA ILE A 89 -3.34 5.21 -6.68
C ILE A 89 -3.12 4.05 -5.68
N PRO A 90 -2.39 2.99 -6.04
CA PRO A 90 -2.23 1.81 -5.19
C PRO A 90 -1.36 2.10 -3.95
N ILE A 91 -1.97 2.65 -2.92
CA ILE A 91 -1.34 2.86 -1.62
C ILE A 91 -1.13 1.50 -0.98
N ASN A 92 0.10 1.18 -0.57
CA ASN A 92 0.42 -0.14 -0.05
C ASN A 92 1.16 -0.07 1.29
N LEU A 93 0.67 -0.82 2.26
CA LEU A 93 1.35 -1.10 3.52
C LEU A 93 2.12 -2.40 3.40
N ARG A 94 3.42 -2.36 3.70
CA ARG A 94 4.26 -3.55 3.85
C ARG A 94 4.92 -3.53 5.21
N ILE A 95 4.82 -4.65 5.92
CA ILE A 95 5.49 -4.89 7.20
C ILE A 95 6.26 -6.20 7.08
N GLY A 96 7.53 -6.20 7.44
CA GLY A 96 8.37 -7.38 7.35
C GLY A 96 9.31 -7.54 8.53
N THR A 97 9.68 -8.78 8.79
CA THR A 97 10.68 -9.14 9.80
C THR A 97 11.58 -10.23 9.27
N ALA A 98 12.85 -10.16 9.64
CA ALA A 98 13.85 -11.16 9.29
C ALA A 98 14.71 -11.50 10.51
N TYR A 99 15.02 -12.77 10.65
CA TYR A 99 15.92 -13.28 11.67
C TYR A 99 17.04 -14.08 11.01
N THR A 100 18.28 -13.64 11.21
CA THR A 100 19.50 -14.26 10.67
C THR A 100 20.29 -14.88 11.80
N ILE A 101 20.78 -16.09 11.62
CA ILE A 101 21.70 -16.78 12.51
C ILE A 101 23.00 -17.01 11.73
N ASP A 102 24.12 -16.59 12.28
CA ASP A 102 25.45 -16.80 11.73
C ASP A 102 26.08 -18.02 12.43
N PHE A 103 26.23 -19.13 11.71
CA PHE A 103 26.80 -20.37 12.25
C PHE A 103 28.32 -20.32 12.29
N ASP A 104 28.92 -19.69 11.29
CA ASP A 104 30.36 -19.45 11.17
C ASP A 104 30.60 -18.28 10.20
N ASP A 105 31.85 -17.91 9.94
CA ASP A 105 32.25 -16.78 9.08
C ASP A 105 31.77 -16.90 7.61
N TYR A 106 31.29 -18.08 7.20
CA TYR A 106 30.92 -18.40 5.83
C TYR A 106 29.47 -18.86 5.67
N ASN A 107 28.81 -19.26 6.75
CA ASN A 107 27.47 -19.85 6.71
C ASN A 107 26.51 -19.10 7.61
N SER A 108 25.42 -18.63 7.03
CA SER A 108 24.30 -18.04 7.75
C SER A 108 22.97 -18.56 7.24
N LEU A 109 21.98 -18.50 8.09
CA LEU A 109 20.58 -18.81 7.76
C LEU A 109 19.70 -17.62 8.10
N THR A 110 18.91 -17.17 7.13
CA THR A 110 17.93 -16.10 7.34
C THR A 110 16.53 -16.61 7.06
N ALA A 111 15.63 -16.40 8.03
CA ALA A 111 14.20 -16.56 7.83
C ALA A 111 13.52 -15.18 7.81
N ALA A 112 12.68 -14.94 6.82
CA ALA A 112 11.97 -13.67 6.66
C ALA A 112 10.48 -13.89 6.41
N VAL A 113 9.67 -12.99 6.95
CA VAL A 113 8.22 -12.95 6.73
C VAL A 113 7.81 -11.53 6.42
N ASP A 114 7.05 -11.36 5.33
CA ASP A 114 6.45 -10.09 4.93
C ASP A 114 4.93 -10.19 4.86
N VAL A 115 4.28 -9.12 5.23
CA VAL A 115 2.84 -8.91 5.13
C VAL A 115 2.58 -7.67 4.29
N ASN A 116 1.74 -7.80 3.28
CA ASN A 116 1.32 -6.73 2.40
C ASN A 116 -0.20 -6.53 2.46
N LYS A 117 -0.64 -5.28 2.54
CA LYS A 117 -2.05 -4.91 2.37
C LYS A 117 -2.15 -3.65 1.52
N LEU A 118 -3.08 -3.67 0.57
CA LEU A 118 -3.44 -2.49 -0.20
C LEU A 118 -4.34 -1.59 0.66
N LEU A 119 -3.96 -0.32 0.82
CA LEU A 119 -4.68 0.67 1.63
C LEU A 119 -5.55 1.56 0.72
N VAL A 120 -6.42 0.93 -0.06
CA VAL A 120 -7.43 1.60 -0.89
C VAL A 120 -8.79 1.01 -0.58
N PRO A 121 -9.89 1.79 -0.68
CA PRO A 121 -11.22 1.26 -0.43
C PRO A 121 -11.56 0.07 -1.30
N SER A 122 -12.15 -0.96 -0.70
CA SER A 122 -12.71 -2.10 -1.42
C SER A 122 -14.00 -1.69 -2.15
N PRO A 123 -14.24 -2.15 -3.40
CA PRO A 123 -15.47 -1.85 -4.10
C PRO A 123 -16.69 -2.38 -3.33
N PRO A 124 -17.69 -1.53 -3.02
CA PRO A 124 -18.89 -1.98 -2.33
C PRO A 124 -19.81 -2.77 -3.26
N LEU A 125 -20.72 -3.55 -2.69
CA LEU A 125 -21.81 -4.16 -3.39
C LEU A 125 -22.99 -3.18 -3.48
N TYR A 126 -23.57 -3.03 -4.67
CA TYR A 126 -24.72 -2.18 -4.91
C TYR A 126 -26.00 -3.00 -5.10
N TYR A 127 -27.14 -2.44 -4.73
CA TYR A 127 -28.43 -3.02 -5.15
C TYR A 127 -28.59 -2.88 -6.65
N ALA A 128 -29.08 -3.97 -7.32
CA ALA A 128 -29.13 -4.04 -8.77
C ALA A 128 -30.05 -2.98 -9.43
N ASP A 129 -31.15 -2.59 -8.77
CA ASP A 129 -32.20 -1.75 -9.34
C ASP A 129 -32.56 -0.55 -8.41
N SER A 130 -31.65 -0.12 -7.54
CA SER A 130 -31.92 0.96 -6.61
C SER A 130 -30.95 2.10 -6.80
N VAL A 131 -31.48 3.30 -6.98
CA VAL A 131 -30.73 4.55 -6.98
C VAL A 131 -31.28 5.48 -5.91
N ASP A 132 -30.44 6.36 -5.39
CA ASP A 132 -30.84 7.38 -4.45
C ASP A 132 -31.49 8.59 -5.14
N VAL A 133 -31.79 9.65 -4.36
CA VAL A 133 -32.41 10.88 -4.87
C VAL A 133 -31.52 11.66 -5.86
N ASN A 134 -30.23 11.37 -5.90
CA ASN A 134 -29.26 11.97 -6.81
C ASN A 134 -29.01 11.10 -8.05
N ASN A 135 -29.71 9.96 -8.16
CA ASN A 135 -29.51 8.93 -9.19
C ASN A 135 -28.19 8.16 -9.05
N ASP A 136 -27.59 8.13 -7.85
CA ASP A 136 -26.41 7.33 -7.54
C ASP A 136 -26.81 5.91 -7.08
N PRO A 137 -26.02 4.87 -7.40
CA PRO A 137 -26.28 3.50 -6.98
C PRO A 137 -26.29 3.38 -5.44
N VAL A 138 -27.32 2.72 -4.88
CA VAL A 138 -27.42 2.50 -3.43
C VAL A 138 -26.52 1.36 -2.98
N ILE A 139 -25.65 1.61 -2.02
CA ILE A 139 -24.75 0.61 -1.44
C ILE A 139 -25.55 -0.40 -0.62
N GLN A 140 -25.39 -1.68 -0.92
CA GLN A 140 -25.98 -2.80 -0.19
C GLN A 140 -25.06 -3.26 0.95
N SER A 141 -23.77 -3.35 0.70
CA SER A 141 -22.74 -3.78 1.65
C SER A 141 -21.38 -3.18 1.31
N GLY A 142 -20.58 -2.90 2.31
CA GLY A 142 -19.31 -2.18 2.18
C GLY A 142 -19.47 -0.69 2.54
N LEU A 143 -18.47 0.10 2.27
CA LEU A 143 -18.44 1.55 2.53
C LEU A 143 -18.35 2.34 1.23
N ASP A 144 -18.76 3.61 1.27
CA ASP A 144 -18.61 4.52 0.12
C ASP A 144 -17.11 4.70 -0.21
N PRO A 145 -16.67 4.33 -1.44
CA PRO A 145 -15.28 4.49 -1.87
C PRO A 145 -14.93 5.95 -2.23
N ASN A 146 -15.93 6.81 -2.41
CA ASN A 146 -15.70 8.20 -2.79
C ASN A 146 -15.36 9.09 -1.59
N VAL A 147 -14.30 8.72 -0.88
CA VAL A 147 -13.80 9.41 0.31
C VAL A 147 -12.43 10.03 0.08
N SER A 148 -11.95 10.84 1.01
CA SER A 148 -10.59 11.37 0.97
C SER A 148 -9.56 10.24 1.10
N VAL A 149 -8.32 10.49 0.62
CA VAL A 149 -7.24 9.51 0.66
C VAL A 149 -6.99 8.99 2.08
N ALA A 150 -6.90 9.88 3.07
CA ALA A 150 -6.70 9.48 4.45
C ALA A 150 -7.83 8.59 4.98
N VAL A 151 -9.08 8.97 4.72
CA VAL A 151 -10.25 8.16 5.13
C VAL A 151 -10.24 6.81 4.43
N GLY A 152 -9.97 6.76 3.12
CA GLY A 152 -9.88 5.52 2.35
C GLY A 152 -8.81 4.56 2.88
N MET A 153 -7.64 5.07 3.27
CA MET A 153 -6.59 4.27 3.91
C MET A 153 -7.05 3.61 5.22
N PHE A 154 -7.84 4.32 6.04
CA PHE A 154 -8.39 3.73 7.27
C PHE A 154 -9.55 2.78 6.99
N HIS A 155 -10.44 3.12 6.05
CA HIS A 155 -11.56 2.26 5.65
C HIS A 155 -11.07 0.90 5.15
N SER A 156 -9.99 0.84 4.38
CA SER A 156 -9.42 -0.38 3.80
C SER A 156 -9.10 -1.50 4.81
N PHE A 157 -9.23 -1.27 6.11
CA PHE A 157 -9.08 -2.31 7.13
C PHE A 157 -10.39 -2.99 7.52
N TYR A 158 -11.55 -2.45 7.08
CA TYR A 158 -12.88 -2.96 7.51
C TYR A 158 -14.01 -2.65 6.52
N ASP A 159 -13.72 -2.29 5.27
CA ASP A 159 -14.72 -1.89 4.28
C ASP A 159 -15.15 -3.00 3.32
N ALA A 160 -14.49 -4.17 3.36
CA ALA A 160 -14.84 -5.29 2.49
C ALA A 160 -16.29 -5.74 2.70
N PRO A 161 -17.10 -5.87 1.62
CA PRO A 161 -18.52 -6.24 1.68
C PRO A 161 -18.80 -7.57 2.38
N GLY A 162 -17.87 -8.54 2.29
CA GLY A 162 -17.93 -9.84 2.98
C GLY A 162 -17.37 -9.82 4.40
N GLY A 163 -17.04 -8.64 4.93
CA GLY A 163 -16.56 -8.45 6.29
C GLY A 163 -15.16 -8.99 6.54
N PHE A 164 -14.84 -9.28 7.81
CA PHE A 164 -13.49 -9.63 8.25
C PHE A 164 -12.84 -10.81 7.48
N SER A 165 -13.64 -11.79 7.04
CA SER A 165 -13.12 -12.93 6.26
C SER A 165 -12.60 -12.52 4.87
N GLU A 166 -13.21 -11.54 4.26
CA GLU A 166 -12.77 -10.98 2.97
C GLU A 166 -11.55 -10.07 3.16
N GLU A 167 -11.57 -9.23 4.19
CA GLU A 167 -10.41 -8.41 4.58
C GLU A 167 -9.13 -9.23 4.76
N MET A 168 -9.23 -10.39 5.39
CA MET A 168 -8.09 -11.28 5.58
C MET A 168 -7.55 -11.86 4.28
N LYS A 169 -8.37 -11.97 3.23
CA LYS A 169 -7.94 -12.45 1.90
C LYS A 169 -7.22 -11.37 1.08
N GLU A 170 -7.42 -10.11 1.40
CA GLU A 170 -6.72 -9.00 0.78
C GLU A 170 -5.27 -8.87 1.28
N ILE A 171 -4.94 -9.54 2.37
CA ILE A 171 -3.59 -9.55 2.94
C ILE A 171 -2.75 -10.62 2.22
N THR A 172 -1.64 -10.19 1.64
CA THR A 172 -0.66 -11.09 1.03
C THR A 172 0.48 -11.37 1.98
N TYR A 173 0.77 -12.65 2.19
CA TYR A 173 1.88 -13.13 3.02
C TYR A 173 2.98 -13.68 2.13
N SER A 174 4.23 -13.33 2.44
CA SER A 174 5.42 -13.88 1.78
C SER A 174 6.37 -14.42 2.85
N VAL A 175 6.87 -15.63 2.64
CA VAL A 175 7.85 -16.28 3.53
C VAL A 175 9.04 -16.70 2.70
N CYS A 176 10.24 -16.40 3.18
CA CYS A 176 11.52 -16.75 2.56
C CYS A 176 12.46 -17.35 3.62
N MET A 177 13.27 -18.33 3.19
CA MET A 177 14.28 -18.97 4.02
C MET A 177 15.53 -19.27 3.22
#